data_bd9b6eadc1b06d23605f3a5bf6743462
#
_entry.id   bd9b6eadc1b06d23605f3a5bf6743462
#
_cell.length_a   1.000
_cell.length_b   1.000
_cell.length_c   1.000
_cell.angle_alpha   90.00
_cell.angle_beta   90.00
_cell.angle_gamma   90.00
#
_symmetry.space_group_name_H-M   'P 1'
#
loop_
_entity.id
_entity.type
_entity.pdbx_description
1 polymer ?
#
loop_
_entity_poly.entity_id
_entity_poly.type
_entity_poly.pdbx_seq_one_letter_code
_entity_poly.pdbx_strand_id
1 'polypeptide(L)'
;MYSKSNKERKDNQISCTFAVSNTLNEKDMKKLAICITLIAAILTGCNGDEKAAQARLDKARAMYENNEFFGAKNEIDSIRALYPKEVKVLKQGLTLMRQVEVKEAERNIAFCDSLLPIKLEEVEGLKKGFAFEKDSVYEEIGNYIWKQQTIERNVQRCYVRCGVNEEGEMYLASVYYGGRPIEHTGIKLSLKDGQFAETASIPYDGGLNYRFKDMGSTTEVVTYKGEHCVDAVKFIYDNEKERIKVEYIYGGRRQESDRQHLQPRHRIKRYQEHEHLEREIREEDRLSKE
;
A
#
# COMPACT_ATOMS: atom_id res chain seq x y z
N MET A 1 18.68 -35.58 63.08
CA MET A 1 17.67 -35.91 64.09
C MET A 1 16.32 -36.11 63.36
N TYR A 2 15.77 -37.33 63.61
CA TYR A 2 14.43 -37.86 63.30
C TYR A 2 14.03 -38.00 61.81
N SER A 3 13.93 -39.15 61.33
CA SER A 3 13.31 -40.47 61.61
C SER A 3 12.09 -40.72 60.74
N LYS A 4 12.30 -41.75 59.88
CA LYS A 4 11.36 -42.74 59.33
C LYS A 4 9.87 -42.56 59.53
N SER A 5 9.08 -42.77 58.51
CA SER A 5 8.01 -43.74 58.51
C SER A 5 7.66 -44.25 57.12
N ASN A 6 7.97 -45.52 56.90
CA ASN A 6 7.34 -46.38 55.87
C ASN A 6 5.87 -46.56 56.19
N LYS A 7 5.00 -46.50 55.20
CA LYS A 7 3.75 -47.22 55.24
C LYS A 7 3.38 -47.74 53.85
N GLU A 8 3.54 -49.02 53.74
CA GLU A 8 3.01 -49.90 52.71
C GLU A 8 1.51 -49.57 52.46
N ARG A 9 1.16 -49.49 51.21
CA ARG A 9 -0.26 -49.61 50.84
C ARG A 9 -0.38 -50.65 49.72
N LYS A 10 -0.97 -51.74 50.15
CA LYS A 10 -1.31 -52.96 49.47
C LYS A 10 -2.04 -52.72 48.16
N ASP A 11 -1.66 -53.53 47.22
CA ASP A 11 -2.38 -53.82 45.97
C ASP A 11 -3.83 -54.23 46.22
N ASN A 12 -4.77 -53.46 45.68
CA ASN A 12 -6.11 -53.89 45.50
C ASN A 12 -6.38 -53.96 43.98
N GLN A 13 -6.05 -55.08 43.42
CA GLN A 13 -6.63 -55.56 42.14
C GLN A 13 -8.12 -55.82 42.38
N ILE A 14 -8.96 -54.88 41.92
CA ILE A 14 -10.37 -55.14 41.76
C ILE A 14 -10.55 -55.80 40.40
N SER A 15 -10.58 -57.13 40.41
CA SER A 15 -11.05 -57.91 39.29
C SER A 15 -12.57 -57.80 39.17
N CYS A 16 -13.03 -56.89 38.32
CA CYS A 16 -14.43 -56.87 37.90
C CYS A 16 -14.67 -57.90 36.82
N THR A 17 -14.89 -59.14 37.18
CA THR A 17 -15.50 -60.12 36.32
C THR A 17 -16.99 -59.77 36.19
N PHE A 18 -17.35 -59.06 35.10
CA PHE A 18 -18.73 -58.90 34.69
C PHE A 18 -19.21 -60.24 34.06
N ALA A 19 -19.93 -61.00 34.83
CA ALA A 19 -20.76 -62.07 34.33
C ALA A 19 -21.97 -61.43 33.64
N VAL A 20 -21.89 -61.25 32.34
CA VAL A 20 -23.03 -60.87 31.50
C VAL A 20 -23.86 -62.12 31.27
N SER A 21 -24.98 -62.23 31.99
CA SER A 21 -25.99 -63.23 31.74
C SER A 21 -26.63 -62.96 30.38
N ASN A 22 -26.50 -63.94 29.50
CA ASN A 22 -27.06 -64.02 28.16
C ASN A 22 -28.59 -63.96 28.20
N THR A 23 -29.16 -62.79 27.93
CA THR A 23 -30.51 -62.63 27.35
C THR A 23 -30.60 -61.28 26.64
N LEU A 24 -29.74 -61.03 25.68
CA LEU A 24 -29.92 -59.90 24.78
C LEU A 24 -30.91 -60.34 23.67
N ASN A 25 -32.07 -59.65 23.67
CA ASN A 25 -33.07 -59.82 22.63
C ASN A 25 -32.46 -59.44 21.25
N GLU A 26 -32.84 -60.17 20.21
CA GLU A 26 -32.34 -59.98 18.83
C GLU A 26 -32.42 -58.51 18.35
N LYS A 27 -33.38 -57.74 18.88
CA LYS A 27 -33.54 -56.29 18.61
C LYS A 27 -32.46 -55.47 19.28
N ASP A 28 -31.95 -55.85 20.43
CA ASP A 28 -30.89 -55.11 21.14
C ASP A 28 -29.51 -55.45 20.60
N MET A 29 -29.31 -56.67 20.09
CA MET A 29 -28.12 -57.04 19.31
C MET A 29 -28.00 -56.23 18.02
N LYS A 30 -29.11 -55.99 17.32
CA LYS A 30 -29.13 -55.15 16.08
C LYS A 30 -28.80 -53.67 16.44
N LYS A 31 -29.31 -53.14 17.52
CA LYS A 31 -28.98 -51.79 17.99
C LYS A 31 -27.53 -51.68 18.40
N LEU A 32 -26.98 -52.67 19.12
CA LEU A 32 -25.59 -52.72 19.52
C LEU A 32 -24.65 -52.79 18.28
N ALA A 33 -25.00 -53.58 17.30
CA ALA A 33 -24.27 -53.69 16.04
C ALA A 33 -24.26 -52.34 15.27
N ILE A 34 -25.40 -51.65 15.23
CA ILE A 34 -25.54 -50.33 14.61
C ILE A 34 -24.69 -49.29 15.38
N CYS A 35 -24.69 -49.33 16.71
CA CYS A 35 -23.85 -48.44 17.51
C CYS A 35 -22.35 -48.69 17.29
N ILE A 36 -21.92 -49.96 17.20
CA ILE A 36 -20.54 -50.32 16.95
C ILE A 36 -20.10 -49.90 15.54
N THR A 37 -20.97 -50.06 14.53
CA THR A 37 -20.67 -49.60 13.16
C THR A 37 -20.63 -48.10 13.05
N LEU A 38 -21.47 -47.35 13.78
CA LEU A 38 -21.42 -45.89 13.87
C LEU A 38 -20.16 -45.42 14.57
N ILE A 39 -19.72 -46.05 15.65
CA ILE A 39 -18.47 -45.72 16.37
C ILE A 39 -17.24 -46.05 15.50
N ALA A 40 -17.27 -47.16 14.76
CA ALA A 40 -16.19 -47.49 13.83
C ALA A 40 -16.09 -46.48 12.67
N ALA A 41 -17.20 -45.97 12.17
CA ALA A 41 -17.21 -44.94 11.14
C ALA A 41 -16.65 -43.58 11.63
N ILE A 42 -16.81 -43.24 12.92
CA ILE A 42 -16.25 -42.04 13.53
C ILE A 42 -14.72 -42.19 13.74
N LEU A 43 -14.20 -43.38 13.96
CA LEU A 43 -12.77 -43.61 14.17
C LEU A 43 -11.97 -43.69 12.86
N THR A 44 -12.59 -43.87 11.70
CA THR A 44 -11.89 -43.81 10.41
C THR A 44 -11.74 -42.41 9.83
N GLY A 45 -12.41 -41.38 10.40
CA GLY A 45 -12.34 -40.01 9.95
C GLY A 45 -10.99 -39.31 10.25
N CYS A 46 -10.30 -39.67 11.34
CA CYS A 46 -9.07 -39.00 11.74
C CYS A 46 -7.85 -39.23 10.81
N ASN A 47 -7.76 -40.37 10.13
CA ASN A 47 -6.65 -40.68 9.22
C ASN A 47 -6.79 -40.02 7.84
N GLY A 48 -7.97 -39.58 7.47
CA GLY A 48 -8.26 -38.91 6.20
C GLY A 48 -7.78 -37.45 6.21
N ASP A 49 -8.05 -36.77 7.30
CA ASP A 49 -7.69 -35.33 7.46
C ASP A 49 -6.19 -35.13 7.56
N GLU A 50 -5.45 -35.98 8.31
CA GLU A 50 -4.00 -35.92 8.38
C GLU A 50 -3.34 -36.12 7.01
N LYS A 51 -3.79 -37.11 6.23
CA LYS A 51 -3.28 -37.37 4.88
C LYS A 51 -3.59 -36.20 3.93
N ALA A 52 -4.78 -35.63 3.99
CA ALA A 52 -5.15 -34.49 3.17
C ALA A 52 -4.36 -33.23 3.55
N ALA A 53 -4.17 -32.98 4.83
CA ALA A 53 -3.33 -31.89 5.33
C ALA A 53 -1.87 -32.07 4.91
N GLN A 54 -1.34 -33.28 5.00
CA GLN A 54 0.04 -33.59 4.59
C GLN A 54 0.22 -33.41 3.07
N ALA A 55 -0.73 -33.83 2.26
CA ALA A 55 -0.68 -33.63 0.81
C ALA A 55 -0.61 -32.15 0.42
N ARG A 56 -1.36 -31.27 1.14
CA ARG A 56 -1.25 -29.83 0.96
C ARG A 56 0.10 -29.28 1.37
N LEU A 57 0.66 -29.77 2.49
CA LEU A 57 1.98 -29.36 2.93
C LEU A 57 3.07 -29.76 1.91
N ASP A 58 2.96 -30.95 1.35
CA ASP A 58 3.90 -31.43 0.33
C ASP A 58 3.77 -30.61 -0.97
N LYS A 59 2.56 -30.22 -1.34
CA LYS A 59 2.31 -29.30 -2.44
C LYS A 59 2.91 -27.91 -2.17
N ALA A 60 2.74 -27.39 -0.96
CA ALA A 60 3.34 -26.10 -0.55
C ALA A 60 4.88 -26.16 -0.61
N ARG A 61 5.50 -27.28 -0.24
CA ARG A 61 6.95 -27.47 -0.38
C ARG A 61 7.41 -27.47 -1.82
N ALA A 62 6.70 -28.17 -2.70
CA ALA A 62 7.02 -28.17 -4.12
C ALA A 62 6.92 -26.76 -4.71
N MET A 63 5.89 -25.99 -4.34
CA MET A 63 5.75 -24.59 -4.75
C MET A 63 6.88 -23.71 -4.20
N TYR A 64 7.29 -23.90 -2.95
CA TYR A 64 8.44 -23.21 -2.34
C TYR A 64 9.74 -23.46 -3.12
N GLU A 65 10.01 -24.71 -3.48
CA GLU A 65 11.20 -25.06 -4.26
C GLU A 65 11.17 -24.44 -5.66
N ASN A 66 9.99 -24.32 -6.26
CA ASN A 66 9.79 -23.66 -7.55
C ASN A 66 9.75 -22.12 -7.48
N ASN A 67 9.96 -21.53 -6.29
CA ASN A 67 9.83 -20.09 -6.03
C ASN A 67 8.42 -19.50 -6.26
N GLU A 68 7.39 -20.35 -6.19
CA GLU A 68 5.97 -19.95 -6.25
C GLU A 68 5.47 -19.57 -4.85
N PHE A 69 6.04 -18.51 -4.27
CA PHE A 69 5.84 -18.16 -2.86
C PHE A 69 4.40 -17.86 -2.49
N PHE A 70 3.67 -17.15 -3.34
CA PHE A 70 2.24 -16.87 -3.11
C PHE A 70 1.40 -18.15 -3.06
N GLY A 71 1.65 -19.09 -3.97
CA GLY A 71 0.98 -20.40 -3.98
C GLY A 71 1.30 -21.21 -2.73
N ALA A 72 2.57 -21.25 -2.32
CA ALA A 72 3.02 -21.94 -1.12
C ALA A 72 2.33 -21.39 0.15
N LYS A 73 2.26 -20.08 0.32
CA LYS A 73 1.56 -19.42 1.43
C LYS A 73 0.08 -19.79 1.47
N ASN A 74 -0.61 -19.73 0.33
CA ASN A 74 -2.02 -20.08 0.23
C ASN A 74 -2.32 -21.55 0.59
N GLU A 75 -1.46 -22.49 0.20
CA GLU A 75 -1.62 -23.89 0.60
C GLU A 75 -1.40 -24.08 2.11
N ILE A 76 -0.41 -23.39 2.70
CA ILE A 76 -0.17 -23.43 4.15
C ILE A 76 -1.34 -22.84 4.93
N ASP A 77 -1.89 -21.71 4.51
CA ASP A 77 -3.06 -21.09 5.14
C ASP A 77 -4.31 -21.96 4.98
N SER A 78 -4.44 -22.65 3.85
CA SER A 78 -5.50 -23.63 3.64
C SER A 78 -5.43 -24.79 4.64
N ILE A 79 -4.23 -25.23 5.03
CA ILE A 79 -4.08 -26.25 6.08
C ILE A 79 -4.65 -25.75 7.40
N ARG A 80 -4.35 -24.49 7.77
CA ARG A 80 -4.86 -23.89 9.00
C ARG A 80 -6.39 -23.76 9.01
N ALA A 81 -6.97 -23.39 7.86
CA ALA A 81 -8.41 -23.20 7.75
C ALA A 81 -9.20 -24.51 7.72
N LEU A 82 -8.70 -25.52 6.98
CA LEU A 82 -9.42 -26.76 6.72
C LEU A 82 -9.13 -27.88 7.74
N TYR A 83 -7.91 -27.91 8.30
CA TYR A 83 -7.43 -28.97 9.19
C TYR A 83 -6.88 -28.45 10.52
N PRO A 84 -7.65 -27.66 11.29
CA PRO A 84 -7.16 -27.00 12.50
C PRO A 84 -6.77 -27.96 13.63
N LYS A 85 -7.15 -29.24 13.54
CA LYS A 85 -6.85 -30.28 14.52
C LYS A 85 -5.51 -30.98 14.27
N GLU A 86 -4.98 -30.87 13.06
CA GLU A 86 -3.72 -31.55 12.65
C GLU A 86 -2.48 -30.79 13.10
N VAL A 87 -2.28 -30.72 14.42
CA VAL A 87 -1.25 -29.89 15.09
C VAL A 87 0.16 -30.15 14.56
N LYS A 88 0.49 -31.39 14.23
CA LYS A 88 1.80 -31.78 13.71
C LYS A 88 2.06 -31.15 12.35
N VAL A 89 1.11 -31.25 11.45
CA VAL A 89 1.19 -30.68 10.08
C VAL A 89 1.18 -29.17 10.14
N LEU A 90 0.34 -28.58 11.02
CA LEU A 90 0.32 -27.13 11.26
C LEU A 90 1.66 -26.57 11.72
N LYS A 91 2.36 -27.25 12.64
CA LYS A 91 3.70 -26.83 13.07
C LYS A 91 4.71 -26.88 11.92
N GLN A 92 4.65 -27.93 11.10
CA GLN A 92 5.51 -28.03 9.91
C GLN A 92 5.16 -26.94 8.88
N GLY A 93 3.87 -26.66 8.69
CA GLY A 93 3.40 -25.57 7.84
C GLY A 93 3.91 -24.20 8.29
N LEU A 94 3.85 -23.90 9.61
CA LEU A 94 4.41 -22.66 10.16
C LEU A 94 5.92 -22.54 9.95
N THR A 95 6.66 -23.64 10.07
CA THR A 95 8.10 -23.64 9.79
C THR A 95 8.36 -23.37 8.32
N LEU A 96 7.60 -24.01 7.43
CA LEU A 96 7.70 -23.78 5.98
C LEU A 96 7.30 -22.34 5.63
N MET A 97 6.25 -21.78 6.25
CA MET A 97 5.83 -20.38 6.04
C MET A 97 6.99 -19.42 6.27
N ARG A 98 7.69 -19.55 7.39
CA ARG A 98 8.88 -18.72 7.68
C ARG A 98 9.98 -18.87 6.63
N GLN A 99 10.22 -20.09 6.15
CA GLN A 99 11.19 -20.31 5.08
C GLN A 99 10.77 -19.64 3.76
N VAL A 100 9.47 -19.72 3.44
CA VAL A 100 8.88 -19.04 2.28
C VAL A 100 9.06 -17.54 2.39
N GLU A 101 8.71 -16.94 3.54
CA GLU A 101 8.85 -15.51 3.80
C GLU A 101 10.29 -15.02 3.68
N VAL A 102 11.23 -15.73 4.28
CA VAL A 102 12.67 -15.39 4.21
C VAL A 102 13.17 -15.45 2.76
N LYS A 103 12.92 -16.55 2.05
CA LYS A 103 13.38 -16.70 0.66
C LYS A 103 12.73 -15.68 -0.30
N GLU A 104 11.46 -15.33 -0.06
CA GLU A 104 10.78 -14.28 -0.80
C GLU A 104 11.39 -12.92 -0.52
N ALA A 105 11.67 -12.59 0.75
CA ALA A 105 12.36 -11.36 1.13
C ALA A 105 13.75 -11.26 0.50
N GLU A 106 14.56 -12.32 0.57
CA GLU A 106 15.88 -12.36 -0.07
C GLU A 106 15.80 -12.11 -1.58
N ARG A 107 14.81 -12.71 -2.26
CA ARG A 107 14.58 -12.47 -3.69
C ARG A 107 14.21 -11.01 -3.96
N ASN A 108 13.34 -10.44 -3.14
CA ASN A 108 12.90 -9.05 -3.29
C ASN A 108 14.05 -8.08 -3.04
N ILE A 109 14.88 -8.31 -2.01
CA ILE A 109 16.10 -7.53 -1.75
C ILE A 109 17.04 -7.57 -2.96
N ALA A 110 17.34 -8.76 -3.47
CA ALA A 110 18.20 -8.89 -4.64
C ALA A 110 17.66 -8.18 -5.89
N PHE A 111 16.34 -8.18 -6.08
CA PHE A 111 15.66 -7.43 -7.12
C PHE A 111 15.82 -5.91 -6.91
N CYS A 112 15.53 -5.42 -5.69
CA CYS A 112 15.68 -4.03 -5.32
C CYS A 112 17.15 -3.56 -5.50
N ASP A 113 18.12 -4.32 -5.01
CA ASP A 113 19.55 -4.00 -5.16
C ASP A 113 19.97 -3.89 -6.64
N SER A 114 19.36 -4.69 -7.52
CA SER A 114 19.65 -4.63 -8.96
C SER A 114 19.00 -3.42 -9.63
N LEU A 115 17.82 -3.01 -9.17
CA LEU A 115 17.02 -1.95 -9.77
C LEU A 115 17.43 -0.55 -9.27
N LEU A 116 17.80 -0.44 -8.00
CA LEU A 116 18.14 0.83 -7.36
C LEU A 116 19.18 1.68 -8.13
N PRO A 117 20.35 1.16 -8.56
CA PRO A 117 21.31 1.96 -9.29
C PRO A 117 20.76 2.48 -10.63
N ILE A 118 19.93 1.68 -11.30
CA ILE A 118 19.29 2.08 -12.58
C ILE A 118 18.33 3.25 -12.33
N LYS A 119 17.50 3.13 -11.26
CA LYS A 119 16.54 4.17 -10.89
C LYS A 119 17.23 5.47 -10.45
N LEU A 120 18.31 5.36 -9.70
CA LEU A 120 19.12 6.53 -9.32
C LEU A 120 19.69 7.26 -10.53
N GLU A 121 20.19 6.53 -11.53
CA GLU A 121 20.68 7.13 -12.76
C GLU A 121 19.57 7.83 -13.55
N GLU A 122 18.38 7.22 -13.63
CA GLU A 122 17.21 7.83 -14.25
C GLU A 122 16.80 9.14 -13.55
N VAL A 123 16.74 9.14 -12.21
CA VAL A 123 16.42 10.35 -11.41
C VAL A 123 17.45 11.46 -11.65
N GLU A 124 18.75 11.15 -11.63
CA GLU A 124 19.79 12.13 -11.91
C GLU A 124 19.69 12.67 -13.34
N GLY A 125 19.29 11.84 -14.29
CA GLY A 125 18.98 12.27 -15.65
C GLY A 125 17.82 13.25 -15.71
N LEU A 126 16.73 12.97 -14.98
CA LEU A 126 15.54 13.81 -14.90
C LEU A 126 15.83 15.14 -14.19
N LYS A 127 16.57 15.13 -13.09
CA LYS A 127 16.96 16.34 -12.32
C LYS A 127 17.61 17.41 -13.17
N LYS A 128 18.34 17.04 -14.23
CA LYS A 128 18.95 18.01 -15.16
C LYS A 128 17.94 18.95 -15.83
N GLY A 129 16.69 18.55 -15.95
CA GLY A 129 15.59 19.35 -16.50
C GLY A 129 14.97 20.34 -15.52
N PHE A 130 15.28 20.22 -14.23
CA PHE A 130 14.66 20.94 -13.15
C PHE A 130 15.64 21.97 -12.52
N ALA A 131 15.09 23.03 -11.95
CA ALA A 131 15.77 23.89 -11.01
C ALA A 131 15.46 23.39 -9.60
N PHE A 132 16.45 23.37 -8.75
CA PHE A 132 16.27 23.08 -7.34
C PHE A 132 16.11 24.39 -6.58
N GLU A 133 14.98 24.54 -5.90
CA GLU A 133 14.66 25.72 -5.07
C GLU A 133 14.54 25.25 -3.61
N LYS A 134 15.30 25.91 -2.73
CA LYS A 134 15.26 25.70 -1.28
C LYS A 134 15.63 26.96 -0.56
N ASP A 135 14.76 27.45 0.29
CA ASP A 135 15.15 28.48 1.25
C ASP A 135 15.79 27.81 2.47
N SER A 136 17.11 27.90 2.55
CA SER A 136 17.90 27.25 3.61
C SER A 136 17.59 27.75 5.02
N VAL A 137 16.87 28.88 5.15
CA VAL A 137 16.50 29.48 6.45
C VAL A 137 15.14 28.99 6.92
N TYR A 138 14.20 28.78 6.00
CA TYR A 138 12.80 28.51 6.32
C TYR A 138 12.29 27.14 5.84
N GLU A 139 13.02 26.48 4.92
CA GLU A 139 12.59 25.20 4.35
C GLU A 139 13.57 24.09 4.71
N GLU A 140 13.07 23.02 5.32
CA GLU A 140 13.86 21.82 5.58
C GLU A 140 14.02 20.96 4.31
N ILE A 141 13.01 20.98 3.45
CA ILE A 141 12.88 20.16 2.24
C ILE A 141 12.84 21.07 1.02
N GLY A 142 13.73 20.84 0.07
CA GLY A 142 13.77 21.59 -1.18
C GLY A 142 12.83 21.04 -2.23
N ASN A 143 12.65 21.80 -3.31
CA ASN A 143 11.70 21.49 -4.39
C ASN A 143 12.39 21.49 -5.74
N TYR A 144 12.10 20.47 -6.56
CA TYR A 144 12.49 20.41 -7.96
C TYR A 144 11.38 21.02 -8.82
N ILE A 145 11.68 22.09 -9.53
CA ILE A 145 10.73 22.84 -10.35
C ILE A 145 11.24 22.89 -11.77
N TRP A 146 10.35 22.68 -12.73
CA TRP A 146 10.74 22.79 -14.13
C TRP A 146 11.34 24.16 -14.44
N LYS A 147 12.54 24.20 -15.03
CA LYS A 147 13.33 25.45 -15.25
C LYS A 147 12.58 26.58 -15.91
N GLN A 148 11.51 26.31 -16.66
CA GLN A 148 10.70 27.35 -17.28
C GLN A 148 9.53 27.83 -16.41
N GLN A 149 9.29 27.17 -15.27
CA GLN A 149 8.23 27.51 -14.30
C GLN A 149 8.76 28.13 -13.03
N THR A 150 10.05 28.49 -12.99
CA THR A 150 10.61 29.23 -11.87
C THR A 150 9.95 30.59 -11.72
N ILE A 151 9.98 31.16 -10.52
CA ILE A 151 9.36 32.44 -10.17
C ILE A 151 9.92 33.55 -11.05
N GLU A 152 11.24 33.60 -11.23
CA GLU A 152 11.94 34.64 -11.99
C GLU A 152 11.48 34.75 -13.46
N ARG A 153 11.09 33.63 -14.04
CA ARG A 153 10.60 33.58 -15.44
C ARG A 153 9.12 33.91 -15.59
N ASN A 154 8.38 33.94 -14.48
CA ASN A 154 6.93 34.11 -14.46
C ASN A 154 6.49 35.29 -13.59
N VAL A 155 7.37 36.25 -13.33
CA VAL A 155 7.04 37.47 -12.62
C VAL A 155 5.89 38.21 -13.35
N GLN A 156 4.96 38.74 -12.56
CA GLN A 156 3.80 39.50 -13.06
C GLN A 156 2.89 38.74 -14.01
N ARG A 157 2.76 37.44 -13.82
CA ARG A 157 1.89 36.57 -14.62
C ARG A 157 1.01 35.70 -13.75
N CYS A 158 -0.15 35.38 -14.28
CA CYS A 158 -0.96 34.26 -13.79
C CYS A 158 -0.41 32.97 -14.40
N TYR A 159 -0.20 31.93 -13.59
CA TYR A 159 0.27 30.64 -14.09
C TYR A 159 -0.01 29.53 -13.09
N VAL A 160 0.08 28.31 -13.58
CA VAL A 160 0.07 27.10 -12.76
C VAL A 160 1.45 26.47 -12.85
N ARG A 161 2.02 26.09 -11.73
CA ARG A 161 3.29 25.36 -11.67
C ARG A 161 3.14 24.06 -10.92
N CYS A 162 3.95 23.08 -11.30
CA CYS A 162 4.12 21.84 -10.56
C CYS A 162 5.56 21.79 -10.02
N GLY A 163 5.72 21.11 -8.90
CA GLY A 163 7.01 20.79 -8.32
C GLY A 163 6.96 19.43 -7.65
N VAL A 164 8.13 18.85 -7.42
CA VAL A 164 8.33 17.64 -6.62
C VAL A 164 9.36 17.99 -5.54
N ASN A 165 9.06 17.67 -4.30
CA ASN A 165 9.99 17.89 -3.21
C ASN A 165 11.10 16.81 -3.16
N GLU A 166 12.09 16.98 -2.29
CA GLU A 166 13.18 16.00 -2.09
C GLU A 166 12.65 14.64 -1.59
N GLU A 167 11.44 14.61 -1.05
CA GLU A 167 10.78 13.37 -0.61
C GLU A 167 9.93 12.72 -1.71
N GLY A 168 9.93 13.22 -2.94
CA GLY A 168 9.16 12.73 -4.07
C GLY A 168 7.67 13.04 -3.97
N GLU A 169 7.26 13.98 -3.12
CA GLU A 169 5.89 14.44 -3.08
C GLU A 169 5.65 15.53 -4.12
N MET A 170 4.67 15.31 -4.97
CA MET A 170 4.28 16.29 -5.96
C MET A 170 3.30 17.31 -5.38
N TYR A 171 3.44 18.55 -5.82
CA TYR A 171 2.49 19.60 -5.56
C TYR A 171 2.11 20.36 -6.85
N LEU A 172 0.93 20.96 -6.82
CA LEU A 172 0.46 21.90 -7.82
C LEU A 172 0.31 23.26 -7.15
N ALA A 173 0.72 24.33 -7.80
CA ALA A 173 0.50 25.68 -7.30
C ALA A 173 -0.14 26.55 -8.37
N SER A 174 -1.19 27.27 -8.00
CA SER A 174 -1.81 28.27 -8.83
C SER A 174 -1.39 29.66 -8.38
N VAL A 175 -0.90 30.47 -9.31
CA VAL A 175 -0.45 31.82 -9.07
C VAL A 175 -1.34 32.79 -9.83
N TYR A 176 -2.01 33.68 -9.11
CA TYR A 176 -2.75 34.80 -9.66
C TYR A 176 -1.94 36.07 -9.49
N TYR A 177 -1.92 36.92 -10.52
CA TYR A 177 -1.35 38.25 -10.49
C TYR A 177 -2.34 39.26 -11.08
N GLY A 178 -2.66 40.30 -10.33
CA GLY A 178 -3.61 41.32 -10.80
C GLY A 178 -3.68 42.56 -9.89
N GLY A 179 -4.37 43.60 -10.37
CA GLY A 179 -4.51 44.87 -9.63
C GLY A 179 -5.37 44.78 -8.35
N ARG A 180 -6.20 43.73 -8.24
CA ARG A 180 -7.06 43.50 -7.06
C ARG A 180 -6.97 42.03 -6.65
N PRO A 181 -7.03 41.73 -5.36
CA PRO A 181 -7.12 40.35 -4.90
C PRO A 181 -8.47 39.74 -5.35
N ILE A 182 -8.43 38.48 -5.72
CA ILE A 182 -9.64 37.67 -6.03
C ILE A 182 -9.93 36.69 -4.91
N GLU A 183 -8.99 36.46 -4.02
CA GLU A 183 -9.08 35.55 -2.87
C GLU A 183 -9.41 34.11 -3.30
N HIS A 184 -8.68 33.62 -4.32
CA HIS A 184 -8.93 32.30 -4.81
C HIS A 184 -8.49 31.22 -3.82
N THR A 185 -9.23 30.12 -3.81
CA THR A 185 -8.98 28.97 -2.93
C THR A 185 -8.75 27.68 -3.72
N GLY A 186 -9.05 27.70 -5.01
CA GLY A 186 -8.91 26.53 -5.88
C GLY A 186 -8.81 26.94 -7.33
N ILE A 187 -8.58 25.95 -8.20
CA ILE A 187 -8.68 26.09 -9.64
C ILE A 187 -9.53 24.99 -10.24
N LYS A 188 -10.20 25.33 -11.34
CA LYS A 188 -10.85 24.39 -12.23
C LYS A 188 -10.10 24.34 -13.55
N LEU A 189 -9.85 23.15 -14.01
CA LEU A 189 -9.26 22.82 -15.30
C LEU A 189 -10.34 22.26 -16.20
N SER A 190 -10.52 22.76 -17.42
CA SER A 190 -11.58 22.28 -18.31
C SER A 190 -11.14 22.22 -19.76
N LEU A 191 -11.73 21.29 -20.51
CA LEU A 191 -11.61 21.16 -21.95
C LEU A 191 -12.81 21.80 -22.67
N LYS A 192 -12.70 21.97 -23.97
CA LYS A 192 -13.76 22.49 -24.80
C LYS A 192 -15.00 21.59 -24.86
N ASP A 193 -14.83 20.29 -24.69
CA ASP A 193 -15.90 19.29 -24.70
C ASP A 193 -16.68 19.22 -23.38
N GLY A 194 -16.27 20.03 -22.37
CA GLY A 194 -16.95 20.12 -21.08
C GLY A 194 -16.35 19.19 -19.99
N GLN A 195 -15.38 18.33 -20.29
CA GLN A 195 -14.66 17.59 -19.28
C GLN A 195 -13.88 18.55 -18.37
N PHE A 196 -13.83 18.26 -17.09
CA PHE A 196 -13.12 19.11 -16.13
C PHE A 196 -12.60 18.33 -14.92
N ALA A 197 -11.62 18.92 -14.24
CA ALA A 197 -11.17 18.56 -12.90
C ALA A 197 -11.01 19.83 -12.06
N GLU A 198 -11.12 19.68 -10.74
CA GLU A 198 -10.96 20.79 -9.80
C GLU A 198 -9.95 20.37 -8.72
N THR A 199 -9.20 21.32 -8.21
CA THR A 199 -8.39 21.11 -6.98
C THR A 199 -9.29 21.17 -5.76
N ALA A 200 -8.83 20.64 -4.63
CA ALA A 200 -9.47 20.94 -3.35
C ALA A 200 -9.44 22.46 -3.07
N SER A 201 -10.38 22.91 -2.24
CA SER A 201 -10.39 24.31 -1.79
C SER A 201 -9.45 24.46 -0.59
N ILE A 202 -8.45 25.32 -0.72
CA ILE A 202 -7.50 25.68 0.35
C ILE A 202 -7.81 27.09 0.82
N PRO A 203 -8.44 27.27 1.98
CA PRO A 203 -8.71 28.60 2.55
C PRO A 203 -7.40 29.35 2.84
N TYR A 204 -7.48 30.68 2.91
CA TYR A 204 -6.33 31.50 3.29
C TYR A 204 -5.82 31.12 4.70
N ASP A 205 -4.54 30.75 4.79
CA ASP A 205 -3.88 30.33 6.02
C ASP A 205 -2.51 31.01 6.22
N GLY A 206 -2.05 31.77 5.25
CA GLY A 206 -0.73 32.41 5.24
C GLY A 206 0.44 31.47 4.92
N GLY A 207 0.15 30.17 4.67
CA GLY A 207 1.12 29.13 4.33
C GLY A 207 0.85 28.53 2.95
N LEU A 208 -0.05 27.55 2.86
CA LEU A 208 -0.43 26.95 1.57
C LEU A 208 -1.24 27.90 0.69
N ASN A 209 -1.99 28.82 1.28
CA ASN A 209 -2.69 29.89 0.58
C ASN A 209 -2.25 31.23 1.18
N TYR A 210 -1.44 31.97 0.44
CA TYR A 210 -0.97 33.29 0.84
C TYR A 210 -1.07 34.30 -0.27
N ARG A 211 -1.00 35.59 0.12
CA ARG A 211 -1.01 36.71 -0.81
C ARG A 211 -0.14 37.85 -0.32
N PHE A 212 0.41 38.59 -1.25
CA PHE A 212 1.17 39.82 -0.97
C PHE A 212 0.91 40.86 -2.04
N LYS A 213 1.20 42.09 -1.70
CA LYS A 213 1.11 43.26 -2.60
C LYS A 213 2.50 43.76 -2.93
N ASP A 214 2.73 44.00 -4.21
CA ASP A 214 3.94 44.64 -4.72
C ASP A 214 3.58 45.61 -5.84
N MET A 215 4.14 46.83 -5.75
CA MET A 215 3.97 47.93 -6.73
C MET A 215 2.49 48.15 -7.16
N GLY A 216 1.55 48.05 -6.22
CA GLY A 216 0.12 48.25 -6.48
C GLY A 216 -0.62 47.06 -7.04
N SER A 217 0.06 45.97 -7.32
CA SER A 217 -0.53 44.68 -7.75
C SER A 217 -0.57 43.69 -6.62
N THR A 218 -1.45 42.71 -6.72
CA THR A 218 -1.58 41.60 -5.78
C THR A 218 -1.16 40.30 -6.45
N THR A 219 -0.30 39.56 -5.76
CA THR A 219 0.00 38.16 -6.09
C THR A 219 -0.67 37.26 -5.07
N GLU A 220 -1.37 36.25 -5.52
CA GLU A 220 -1.95 35.21 -4.68
C GLU A 220 -1.38 33.87 -5.11
N VAL A 221 -0.99 33.04 -4.14
CA VAL A 221 -0.42 31.71 -4.38
C VAL A 221 -1.21 30.71 -3.56
N VAL A 222 -1.71 29.67 -4.21
CA VAL A 222 -2.36 28.56 -3.54
C VAL A 222 -1.65 27.27 -3.95
N THR A 223 -1.14 26.56 -2.96
CA THR A 223 -0.40 25.30 -3.12
C THR A 223 -1.24 24.12 -2.69
N TYR A 224 -1.42 23.16 -3.57
CA TYR A 224 -2.17 21.94 -3.38
C TYR A 224 -1.19 20.77 -3.30
N LYS A 225 -1.23 20.00 -2.21
CA LYS A 225 -0.34 18.85 -1.96
C LYS A 225 -1.12 17.54 -1.92
N GLY A 226 -0.47 16.44 -2.30
CA GLY A 226 -1.03 15.11 -2.20
C GLY A 226 -2.40 14.97 -2.88
N GLU A 227 -3.37 14.42 -2.19
CA GLU A 227 -4.73 14.18 -2.70
C GLU A 227 -5.50 15.47 -3.11
N HIS A 228 -5.07 16.64 -2.63
CA HIS A 228 -5.70 17.91 -3.01
C HIS A 228 -5.44 18.33 -4.47
N CYS A 229 -4.50 17.72 -5.15
CA CYS A 229 -4.17 18.02 -6.55
C CYS A 229 -4.14 16.81 -7.48
N VAL A 230 -4.29 15.58 -7.00
CA VAL A 230 -4.16 14.35 -7.79
C VAL A 230 -5.07 14.37 -9.02
N ASP A 231 -6.35 14.70 -8.85
CA ASP A 231 -7.30 14.72 -9.97
C ASP A 231 -6.96 15.79 -11.01
N ALA A 232 -6.53 16.97 -10.55
CA ALA A 232 -6.12 18.06 -11.43
C ALA A 232 -4.85 17.70 -12.21
N VAL A 233 -3.87 17.12 -11.55
CA VAL A 233 -2.62 16.68 -12.18
C VAL A 233 -2.88 15.55 -13.17
N LYS A 234 -3.68 14.55 -12.80
CA LYS A 234 -4.07 13.46 -13.68
C LYS A 234 -4.81 14.00 -14.91
N PHE A 235 -5.75 14.93 -14.71
CA PHE A 235 -6.47 15.56 -15.82
C PHE A 235 -5.53 16.27 -16.80
N ILE A 236 -4.51 17.00 -16.29
CA ILE A 236 -3.51 17.65 -17.14
C ILE A 236 -2.68 16.60 -17.91
N TYR A 237 -2.30 15.50 -17.24
CA TYR A 237 -1.53 14.42 -17.85
C TYR A 237 -2.30 13.72 -18.95
N ASP A 238 -3.53 13.32 -18.67
CA ASP A 238 -4.38 12.59 -19.62
C ASP A 238 -4.71 13.45 -20.85
N ASN A 239 -4.72 14.79 -20.70
CA ASN A 239 -5.05 15.75 -21.74
C ASN A 239 -3.87 16.61 -22.19
N GLU A 240 -2.65 16.08 -22.13
CA GLU A 240 -1.42 16.83 -22.45
C GLU A 240 -1.36 17.44 -23.86
N LYS A 241 -2.16 16.94 -24.80
CA LYS A 241 -2.23 17.41 -26.20
C LYS A 241 -3.32 18.44 -26.42
N GLU A 242 -4.21 18.59 -25.45
CA GLU A 242 -5.38 19.47 -25.55
C GLU A 242 -5.09 20.84 -24.96
N ARG A 243 -5.93 21.81 -25.32
CA ARG A 243 -5.91 23.13 -24.72
C ARG A 243 -6.76 23.11 -23.46
N ILE A 244 -6.12 23.18 -22.29
CA ILE A 244 -6.78 23.21 -21.00
C ILE A 244 -7.02 24.66 -20.60
N LYS A 245 -8.28 24.99 -20.31
CA LYS A 245 -8.71 26.26 -19.71
C LYS A 245 -8.53 26.18 -18.20
N VAL A 246 -7.99 27.23 -17.59
CA VAL A 246 -7.82 27.35 -16.14
C VAL A 246 -8.75 28.47 -15.63
N GLU A 247 -9.55 28.17 -14.63
CA GLU A 247 -10.43 29.12 -13.95
C GLU A 247 -10.10 29.13 -12.46
N TYR A 248 -9.96 30.32 -11.88
CA TYR A 248 -9.80 30.48 -10.44
C TYR A 248 -11.14 30.37 -9.73
N ILE A 249 -11.19 29.64 -8.63
CA ILE A 249 -12.37 29.47 -7.77
C ILE A 249 -12.20 30.35 -6.53
N TYR A 250 -13.17 31.28 -6.28
CA TYR A 250 -13.16 32.17 -5.15
C TYR A 250 -14.60 32.47 -4.68
N GLY A 251 -14.85 32.52 -3.39
CA GLY A 251 -16.13 32.91 -2.81
C GLY A 251 -17.36 32.25 -3.43
N GLY A 252 -17.25 30.99 -3.89
CA GLY A 252 -18.29 30.30 -4.65
C GLY A 252 -18.50 30.81 -6.09
N ARG A 253 -17.67 31.70 -6.58
CA ARG A 253 -17.65 32.23 -7.95
C ARG A 253 -16.45 31.69 -8.72
N ARG A 254 -16.53 31.77 -10.05
CA ARG A 254 -15.46 31.39 -10.97
C ARG A 254 -15.04 32.58 -11.80
N GLN A 255 -13.75 32.82 -11.94
CA GLN A 255 -13.21 33.81 -12.85
C GLN A 255 -12.29 33.12 -13.85
N GLU A 256 -12.53 33.35 -15.12
CA GLU A 256 -11.73 32.88 -16.22
C GLU A 256 -10.37 33.60 -16.22
N SER A 257 -9.28 32.84 -16.29
CA SER A 257 -7.96 33.37 -16.57
C SER A 257 -7.82 33.54 -18.08
N ASP A 258 -7.89 34.79 -18.56
CA ASP A 258 -7.91 35.11 -19.99
C ASP A 258 -6.72 34.65 -20.84
N ARG A 259 -5.64 34.11 -20.23
CA ARG A 259 -4.38 33.87 -20.97
C ARG A 259 -3.56 32.65 -20.55
N GLN A 260 -4.11 31.69 -19.83
CA GLN A 260 -3.30 30.53 -19.49
C GLN A 260 -3.44 29.39 -20.50
N HIS A 261 -2.48 29.36 -21.40
CA HIS A 261 -2.18 28.15 -22.15
C HIS A 261 -1.17 27.35 -21.35
N LEU A 262 -1.63 26.37 -20.59
CA LEU A 262 -0.75 25.30 -20.16
C LEU A 262 -0.15 24.70 -21.44
N GLN A 263 1.16 24.89 -21.61
CA GLN A 263 1.89 24.16 -22.67
C GLN A 263 2.30 22.80 -22.06
N PRO A 264 1.57 21.71 -22.40
CA PRO A 264 1.57 20.53 -21.55
C PRO A 264 2.69 19.53 -21.88
N ARG A 265 3.26 19.53 -23.06
CA ARG A 265 3.76 18.31 -23.73
C ARG A 265 4.92 17.53 -23.10
N HIS A 266 5.66 18.08 -22.13
CA HIS A 266 6.77 17.33 -21.54
C HIS A 266 6.96 17.55 -20.03
N ARG A 267 6.15 18.43 -19.43
CA ARG A 267 6.41 18.89 -18.06
C ARG A 267 5.82 17.99 -17.02
N ILE A 268 4.53 17.69 -17.13
CA ILE A 268 3.81 16.90 -16.11
C ILE A 268 4.21 15.43 -16.20
N LYS A 269 4.41 14.89 -17.41
CA LYS A 269 4.93 13.54 -17.59
C LYS A 269 6.26 13.34 -16.85
N ARG A 270 7.19 14.31 -16.96
CA ARG A 270 8.46 14.25 -16.23
C ARG A 270 8.30 14.37 -14.71
N TYR A 271 7.36 15.18 -14.23
CA TYR A 271 7.08 15.24 -12.79
C TYR A 271 6.52 13.94 -12.26
N GLN A 272 5.58 13.32 -12.96
CA GLN A 272 5.01 12.04 -12.56
C GLN A 272 6.02 10.91 -12.64
N GLU A 273 6.87 10.90 -13.67
CA GLU A 273 7.98 9.96 -13.77
C GLU A 273 8.96 10.15 -12.60
N HIS A 274 9.29 11.38 -12.25
CA HIS A 274 10.17 11.69 -11.12
C HIS A 274 9.53 11.28 -9.78
N GLU A 275 8.29 11.63 -9.55
CA GLU A 275 7.54 11.27 -8.33
C GLU A 275 7.47 9.74 -8.16
N HIS A 276 7.15 9.03 -9.23
CA HIS A 276 7.06 7.58 -9.23
C HIS A 276 8.43 6.94 -8.89
N LEU A 277 9.48 7.39 -9.53
CA LEU A 277 10.85 6.94 -9.30
C LEU A 277 11.31 7.19 -7.86
N GLU A 278 11.09 8.38 -7.32
CA GLU A 278 11.46 8.72 -5.94
C GLU A 278 10.68 7.90 -4.89
N ARG A 279 9.42 7.55 -5.19
CA ARG A 279 8.62 6.65 -4.33
C ARG A 279 9.13 5.22 -4.40
N GLU A 280 9.41 4.71 -5.60
CA GLU A 280 9.99 3.36 -5.80
C GLU A 280 11.30 3.23 -5.03
N ILE A 281 12.24 4.18 -5.20
CA ILE A 281 13.54 4.18 -4.51
C ILE A 281 13.36 4.15 -2.98
N ARG A 282 12.43 4.93 -2.42
CA ARG A 282 12.19 4.92 -0.97
C ARG A 282 11.57 3.63 -0.48
N GLU A 283 10.65 3.06 -1.23
CA GLU A 283 10.03 1.80 -0.85
C GLU A 283 11.05 0.66 -0.87
N GLU A 284 11.94 0.65 -1.87
CA GLU A 284 13.06 -0.27 -1.96
C GLU A 284 14.05 -0.10 -0.81
N ASP A 285 14.45 1.14 -0.49
CA ASP A 285 15.37 1.42 0.62
C ASP A 285 14.75 1.04 1.99
N ARG A 286 13.42 1.16 2.14
CA ARG A 286 12.71 0.68 3.32
C ARG A 286 12.71 -0.84 3.41
N LEU A 287 12.38 -1.53 2.32
CA LEU A 287 12.36 -2.99 2.27
C LEU A 287 13.75 -3.62 2.47
N SER A 288 14.81 -2.92 2.09
CA SER A 288 16.19 -3.39 2.30
C SER A 288 16.65 -3.25 3.76
N LYS A 289 15.96 -2.43 4.58
CA LYS A 289 16.28 -2.18 5.99
C LYS A 289 15.44 -3.00 6.99
N GLU A 290 14.34 -3.62 6.52
CA GLU A 290 13.49 -4.56 7.27
C GLU A 290 14.01 -6.00 7.10
#